data_2ab456b74bb50d2a363362cd7956bafa
#
_entry.id   2ab456b74bb50d2a363362cd7956bafa
#
_cell.length_a   1.000
_cell.length_b   1.000
_cell.length_c   1.000
_cell.angle_alpha   90.00
_cell.angle_beta   90.00
_cell.angle_gamma   90.00
#
_symmetry.space_group_name_H-M   'P 1'
#
loop_
_entity.id
_entity.type
_entity.pdbx_description
1 polymer ?
#
loop_
_entity_poly.entity_id
_entity_poly.type
_entity_poly.pdbx_seq_one_letter_code
_entity_poly.pdbx_strand_id
1 'polypeptide(L)' 'MTLDQFEQSILKEALHRANGNKSQAARLLGLTRNALRYRLSQMGIDS' A
#
# COMPACT_ATOMS: atom_id res chain seq x y z
N MET A 1 -3.09 -13.86 -13.41
CA MET A 1 -3.08 -12.86 -12.32
C MET A 1 -2.59 -13.52 -11.05
N THR A 2 -1.61 -12.91 -10.42
CA THR A 2 -1.06 -13.44 -9.17
C THR A 2 -1.60 -12.66 -7.98
N LEU A 3 -1.46 -13.26 -6.81
CA LEU A 3 -1.84 -12.59 -5.56
C LEU A 3 -1.06 -11.29 -5.38
N ASP A 4 0.21 -11.29 -5.78
CA ASP A 4 1.06 -10.11 -5.69
C ASP A 4 0.52 -8.96 -6.53
N GLN A 5 0.06 -9.26 -7.75
CA GLN A 5 -0.51 -8.24 -8.63
C GLN A 5 -1.78 -7.64 -8.04
N PHE A 6 -2.61 -8.49 -7.46
CA PHE A 6 -3.83 -8.05 -6.81
C PHE A 6 -3.51 -7.15 -5.62
N GLU A 7 -2.53 -7.55 -4.82
CA GLU A 7 -2.11 -6.77 -3.66
C GLU A 7 -1.54 -5.42 -4.09
N GLN A 8 -0.74 -5.40 -5.15
CA GLN A 8 -0.21 -4.14 -5.68
C GLN A 8 -1.32 -3.19 -6.09
N SER A 9 -2.34 -3.70 -6.75
CA SER A 9 -3.47 -2.89 -7.18
C SER A 9 -4.18 -2.25 -5.99
N ILE A 10 -4.40 -3.03 -4.94
CA ILE A 10 -5.05 -2.54 -3.73
C ILE A 10 -4.22 -1.44 -3.06
N LEU A 11 -2.91 -1.68 -2.96
CA LEU A 11 -2.02 -0.71 -2.31
C LEU A 11 -1.95 0.60 -3.09
N LYS A 12 -1.86 0.51 -4.41
CA LYS A 12 -1.82 1.69 -5.26
C LYS A 12 -3.11 2.48 -5.16
N GLU A 13 -4.24 1.78 -5.15
CA GLU A 13 -5.54 2.42 -5.02
C GLU A 13 -5.65 3.15 -3.68
N ALA A 14 -5.21 2.51 -2.61
CA ALA A 14 -5.26 3.12 -1.29
C ALA A 14 -4.39 4.37 -1.22
N LEU A 15 -3.18 4.30 -1.80
CA LEU A 15 -2.29 5.45 -1.85
C LEU A 15 -2.89 6.59 -2.67
N HIS A 16 -3.54 6.25 -3.76
CA HIS A 16 -4.20 7.25 -4.62
C HIS A 16 -5.29 7.97 -3.85
N ARG A 17 -6.12 7.22 -3.15
CA ARG A 17 -7.22 7.80 -2.36
C ARG A 17 -6.71 8.63 -1.20
N ALA A 18 -5.55 8.27 -0.69
CA ALA A 18 -4.93 8.98 0.43
C ALA A 18 -4.03 10.12 -0.03
N ASN A 19 -4.01 10.43 -1.33
CA ASN A 19 -3.17 11.48 -1.91
C ASN A 19 -1.69 11.27 -1.60
N GLY A 20 -1.26 10.01 -1.58
CA GLY A 20 0.13 9.67 -1.30
C GLY A 20 0.47 9.59 0.18
N ASN A 21 -0.50 9.81 1.05
CA ASN A 21 -0.26 9.75 2.50
C ASN A 21 -0.31 8.29 2.97
N LYS A 22 0.85 7.75 3.31
CA LYS A 22 0.96 6.35 3.69
C LYS A 22 0.20 6.01 4.96
N SER A 23 0.19 6.91 5.93
CA SER A 23 -0.55 6.68 7.17
C SER A 23 -2.05 6.54 6.88
N GLN A 24 -2.58 7.40 6.03
CA GLN A 24 -3.97 7.32 5.61
C GLN A 24 -4.23 6.04 4.83
N ALA A 25 -3.35 5.72 3.89
CA ALA A 25 -3.49 4.50 3.10
C ALA A 25 -3.50 3.26 3.99
N ALA A 26 -2.64 3.21 4.98
CA ALA A 26 -2.60 2.09 5.92
C ALA A 26 -3.92 1.97 6.67
N ARG A 27 -4.49 3.08 7.08
CA ARG A 27 -5.78 3.08 7.77
C ARG A 27 -6.89 2.57 6.86
N LEU A 28 -6.89 2.98 5.61
CA LEU A 28 -7.88 2.51 4.63
C LEU A 28 -7.81 1.00 4.45
N LEU A 29 -6.61 0.44 4.56
CA LEU A 29 -6.39 -0.99 4.36
C LEU A 29 -6.48 -1.79 5.67
N GLY A 30 -6.62 -1.13 6.80
CA GLY A 30 -6.61 -1.79 8.09
C GLY A 30 -5.23 -2.26 8.52
N LEU A 31 -4.19 -1.64 8.00
CA LEU A 31 -2.80 -1.99 8.32
C LEU A 31 -2.18 -0.92 9.20
N THR A 32 -1.08 -1.30 9.89
CA THR A 32 -0.25 -0.31 10.54
C THR A 32 0.63 0.37 9.49
N ARG A 33 1.14 1.55 9.84
CA ARG A 33 2.03 2.28 8.95
C ARG A 33 3.27 1.44 8.59
N ASN A 34 3.82 0.75 9.58
CA ASN A 34 5.00 -0.07 9.35
C ASN A 34 4.71 -1.26 8.44
N ALA A 35 3.54 -1.87 8.61
CA ALA A 35 3.13 -2.98 7.75
C ALA A 35 2.97 -2.52 6.31
N LEU A 36 2.36 -1.37 6.09
CA LEU A 36 2.21 -0.83 4.75
C LEU A 36 3.57 -0.51 4.13
N ARG A 37 4.44 0.11 4.91
CA ARG A 37 5.78 0.46 4.45
C ARG A 37 6.56 -0.79 4.02
N TYR A 38 6.46 -1.85 4.81
CA TYR A 38 7.10 -3.12 4.49
C TYR A 38 6.60 -3.67 3.16
N ARG A 39 5.28 -3.67 2.97
CA ARG A 39 4.68 -4.19 1.73
C ARG A 39 5.09 -3.37 0.52
N LEU A 40 5.13 -2.06 0.65
CA LEU A 40 5.58 -1.20 -0.45
C LEU A 40 7.03 -1.47 -0.80
N SER A 41 7.86 -1.69 0.20
CA SER A 41 9.27 -2.02 -0.01
C SER A 41 9.42 -3.34 -0.77
N GLN A 42 8.61 -4.33 -0.43
CA GLN A 42 8.63 -5.63 -1.10
C GLN A 42 8.25 -5.51 -2.57
N MET A 43 7.41 -4.55 -2.90
CA MET A 43 6.95 -4.33 -4.26
C MET A 43 7.88 -3.43 -5.06
N GLY A 44 8.90 -2.89 -4.42
CA GLY A 44 9.79 -1.95 -5.08
C GLY A 44 9.22 -0.55 -5.22
N ILE A 45 8.11 -0.27 -4.57
CA ILE A 45 7.54 1.06 -4.54
C ILE A 45 8.18 1.81 -3.39
N ASP A 46 9.15 2.60 -3.73
CA ASP A 46 9.86 3.37 -2.73
C ASP A 46 9.20 4.73 -2.58
N SER A 47 9.14 5.14 -1.39
CA SER A 47 8.50 6.43 -1.10
C SER A 47 9.55 7.47 -0.79
#